data_2b65c1103001d4fbc28dfde70e3bda0b
#
_entry.id   2b65c1103001d4fbc28dfde70e3bda0b
#
_cell.length_a   1.000
_cell.length_b   1.000
_cell.length_c   1.000
_cell.angle_alpha   90.00
_cell.angle_beta   90.00
_cell.angle_gamma   90.00
#
_symmetry.space_group_name_H-M   'P 1'
#
loop_
_entity.id
_entity.type
_entity.pdbx_description
1 polymer ?
#
loop_
_entity_poly.entity_id
_entity_poly.type
_entity_poly.pdbx_seq_one_letter_code
_entity_poly.pdbx_strand_id
1 'polypeptide(L)'
;EAVLEAGETIRNGRFTISLTKPGTVEFDLISMMPDDAVAGVFRKDLFDLLKGLHPGFLRFPGGCIIEGNTLENRYRWKESVGDIKDRRTNFNRWAVHLTSEENGWHTQYSHYNQTLGIGFYEYFLLCELIGAKPLPVLNVGLACQFQSYELVEMDEPEFQEFLQDAVDLIEFANGPADSTWGSVRAKMGHP
;
A
#
# COMPACT_ATOMS: atom_id res chain seq x y z
N GLU A 1 -5.74 16.82 13.10
CA GLU A 1 -4.28 16.75 13.08
C GLU A 1 -3.73 17.42 14.32
N ALA A 2 -2.74 16.83 14.98
CA ALA A 2 -2.08 17.37 16.16
C ALA A 2 -0.57 17.16 16.05
N VAL A 3 0.19 18.16 16.51
CA VAL A 3 1.65 18.04 16.65
C VAL A 3 1.96 17.59 18.08
N LEU A 4 2.78 16.56 18.20
CA LEU A 4 3.28 16.05 19.48
C LEU A 4 4.76 16.34 19.58
N GLU A 5 5.18 16.98 20.64
CA GLU A 5 6.59 17.23 20.93
C GLU A 5 7.06 16.28 22.04
N ALA A 6 8.10 15.49 21.73
CA ALA A 6 8.70 14.61 22.72
C ALA A 6 9.70 15.40 23.58
N GLY A 7 9.47 15.44 24.89
CA GLY A 7 10.38 16.12 25.83
C GLY A 7 11.69 15.36 26.08
N GLU A 8 11.70 14.04 25.83
CA GLU A 8 12.87 13.18 25.99
C GLU A 8 12.78 11.92 25.13
N THR A 9 13.90 11.26 24.94
CA THR A 9 13.95 9.96 24.25
C THR A 9 13.69 8.83 25.24
N ILE A 10 12.57 8.12 25.07
CA ILE A 10 12.22 6.95 25.88
C ILE A 10 12.00 5.72 25.01
N ARG A 11 12.49 4.55 25.48
CA ARG A 11 12.36 3.29 24.74
C ARG A 11 10.96 2.67 24.82
N ASN A 12 10.21 2.97 25.89
CA ASN A 12 8.91 2.36 26.19
C ASN A 12 7.81 3.42 26.31
N GLY A 13 7.83 4.41 25.42
CA GLY A 13 6.77 5.43 25.34
C GLY A 13 5.43 4.80 25.01
N ARG A 14 4.36 5.39 25.56
CA ARG A 14 2.99 5.02 25.22
C ARG A 14 2.28 6.22 24.60
N PHE A 15 1.67 6.00 23.44
CA PHE A 15 0.72 6.93 22.90
C PHE A 15 -0.66 6.60 23.46
N THR A 16 -1.36 7.59 23.99
CA THR A 16 -2.68 7.40 24.59
C THR A 16 -3.63 8.49 24.11
N ILE A 17 -4.81 8.08 23.69
CA ILE A 17 -5.93 8.98 23.42
C ILE A 17 -6.96 8.76 24.52
N SER A 18 -7.33 9.83 25.22
CA SER A 18 -8.26 9.79 26.35
C SER A 18 -9.44 10.72 26.12
N LEU A 19 -10.64 10.27 26.48
CA LEU A 19 -11.82 11.10 26.54
C LEU A 19 -11.94 11.71 27.94
N THR A 20 -12.10 13.01 28.01
CA THR A 20 -12.28 13.75 29.28
C THR A 20 -13.73 13.78 29.76
N LYS A 21 -14.67 13.40 28.91
CA LYS A 21 -16.11 13.32 29.19
C LYS A 21 -16.68 12.04 28.62
N PRO A 22 -17.78 11.49 29.18
CA PRO A 22 -18.50 10.40 28.57
C PRO A 22 -18.94 10.75 27.15
N GLY A 23 -18.74 9.83 26.22
CA GLY A 23 -19.10 10.03 24.81
C GLY A 23 -18.63 8.87 23.97
N THR A 24 -18.97 8.89 22.68
CA THR A 24 -18.50 7.94 21.67
C THR A 24 -17.57 8.68 20.71
N VAL A 25 -16.44 8.07 20.40
CA VAL A 25 -15.49 8.56 19.37
C VAL A 25 -15.16 7.40 18.47
N GLU A 26 -15.24 7.64 17.19
CA GLU A 26 -14.80 6.70 16.16
C GLU A 26 -13.39 7.10 15.71
N PHE A 27 -12.52 6.12 15.60
CA PHE A 27 -11.15 6.29 15.15
C PHE A 27 -10.94 5.52 13.87
N ASP A 28 -10.28 6.15 12.91
CA ASP A 28 -9.83 5.53 11.68
C ASP A 28 -8.44 6.07 11.30
N LEU A 29 -7.64 5.27 10.63
CA LEU A 29 -6.34 5.63 10.06
C LEU A 29 -5.42 6.40 11.03
N ILE A 30 -5.37 6.00 12.30
CA ILE A 30 -4.47 6.63 13.27
C ILE A 30 -3.03 6.39 12.82
N SER A 31 -2.33 7.48 12.53
CA SER A 31 -0.92 7.45 12.16
C SER A 31 -0.14 8.51 12.92
N MET A 32 1.12 8.24 13.16
CA MET A 32 2.05 9.18 13.75
C MET A 32 3.34 9.15 12.94
N MET A 33 3.63 10.26 12.27
CA MET A 33 4.82 10.42 11.45
C MET A 33 5.76 11.43 12.11
N PRO A 34 7.09 11.21 12.03
CA PRO A 34 8.05 12.23 12.44
C PRO A 34 7.94 13.44 11.50
N ASP A 35 8.21 14.63 12.03
CA ASP A 35 8.14 15.89 11.28
C ASP A 35 9.20 15.99 10.18
N ASP A 36 10.29 15.23 10.29
CA ASP A 36 11.34 15.10 9.28
C ASP A 36 11.07 13.99 8.25
N ALA A 37 9.89 13.36 8.27
CA ALA A 37 9.53 12.34 7.29
C ALA A 37 9.64 12.88 5.87
N VAL A 38 10.39 12.20 5.01
CA VAL A 38 10.56 12.59 3.60
C VAL A 38 9.24 12.44 2.88
N ALA A 39 8.80 13.52 2.21
CA ALA A 39 7.48 13.63 1.57
C ALA A 39 6.31 13.34 2.54
N GLY A 40 6.50 13.52 3.86
CA GLY A 40 5.48 13.25 4.87
C GLY A 40 5.15 11.77 5.11
N VAL A 41 5.82 10.84 4.42
CA VAL A 41 5.47 9.41 4.38
C VAL A 41 6.66 8.51 4.74
N PHE A 42 7.86 8.84 4.28
CA PHE A 42 9.01 7.96 4.42
C PHE A 42 9.85 8.34 5.64
N ARG A 43 10.13 7.37 6.49
CA ARG A 43 11.09 7.57 7.58
C ARG A 43 12.44 8.00 7.01
N LYS A 44 12.93 9.16 7.46
CA LYS A 44 14.14 9.78 6.92
C LYS A 44 15.37 8.88 7.02
N ASP A 45 15.56 8.22 8.15
CA ASP A 45 16.71 7.34 8.38
C ASP A 45 16.75 6.16 7.38
N LEU A 46 15.58 5.53 7.12
CA LEU A 46 15.47 4.43 6.15
C LEU A 46 15.57 4.93 4.71
N PHE A 47 14.97 6.08 4.44
CA PHE A 47 15.06 6.72 3.13
C PHE A 47 16.52 7.05 2.76
N ASP A 48 17.27 7.66 3.67
CA ASP A 48 18.67 8.03 3.44
C ASP A 48 19.55 6.80 3.18
N LEU A 49 19.32 5.70 3.93
CA LEU A 49 20.02 4.44 3.70
C LEU A 49 19.71 3.87 2.31
N LEU A 50 18.42 3.82 1.94
CA LEU A 50 18.01 3.31 0.62
C LEU A 50 18.57 4.16 -0.51
N LYS A 51 18.49 5.47 -0.38
CA LYS A 51 19.07 6.42 -1.35
C LYS A 51 20.58 6.27 -1.48
N GLY A 52 21.26 6.03 -0.34
CA GLY A 52 22.71 5.81 -0.30
C GLY A 52 23.18 4.54 -1.03
N LEU A 53 22.28 3.56 -1.24
CA LEU A 53 22.57 2.36 -2.05
C LEU A 53 22.61 2.65 -3.55
N HIS A 54 22.09 3.78 -4.00
CA HIS A 54 21.97 4.16 -5.41
C HIS A 54 21.35 3.05 -6.29
N PRO A 55 20.17 2.51 -5.94
CA PRO A 55 19.59 1.41 -6.69
C PRO A 55 19.23 1.85 -8.11
N GLY A 56 19.54 1.01 -9.11
CA GLY A 56 19.16 1.27 -10.50
C GLY A 56 17.65 1.16 -10.73
N PHE A 57 16.96 0.35 -9.95
CA PHE A 57 15.49 0.19 -10.00
C PHE A 57 14.95 -0.27 -8.64
N LEU A 58 13.66 -0.07 -8.45
CA LEU A 58 12.89 -0.59 -7.32
C LEU A 58 11.72 -1.41 -7.85
N ARG A 59 11.67 -2.72 -7.51
CA ARG A 59 10.57 -3.62 -7.85
C ARG A 59 9.56 -3.66 -6.71
N PHE A 60 8.29 -3.41 -7.04
CA PHE A 60 7.21 -3.35 -6.05
C PHE A 60 5.87 -3.86 -6.59
N PRO A 61 4.89 -4.22 -5.74
CA PRO A 61 5.08 -4.56 -4.33
C PRO A 61 5.68 -5.95 -4.13
N GLY A 62 5.66 -6.81 -5.15
CA GLY A 62 6.19 -8.17 -5.16
C GLY A 62 5.24 -9.19 -5.78
N GLY A 63 5.73 -10.40 -6.10
CA GLY A 63 4.97 -11.45 -6.78
C GLY A 63 3.82 -11.99 -5.94
N CYS A 64 4.13 -12.73 -4.86
CA CYS A 64 3.11 -13.33 -3.99
C CYS A 64 2.15 -12.29 -3.36
N ILE A 65 2.61 -11.06 -3.15
CA ILE A 65 1.77 -9.96 -2.66
C ILE A 65 0.72 -9.59 -3.71
N ILE A 66 1.13 -9.48 -4.97
CA ILE A 66 0.24 -9.16 -6.11
C ILE A 66 -0.76 -10.29 -6.35
N GLU A 67 -0.31 -11.52 -6.24
CA GLU A 67 -1.14 -12.70 -6.49
C GLU A 67 -2.22 -12.89 -5.41
N GLY A 68 -1.89 -12.57 -4.16
CA GLY A 68 -2.77 -12.85 -3.03
C GLY A 68 -2.89 -14.33 -2.72
N ASN A 69 -3.77 -14.67 -1.78
CA ASN A 69 -4.12 -16.05 -1.44
C ASN A 69 -5.27 -16.57 -2.32
N THR A 70 -6.14 -15.67 -2.74
CA THR A 70 -7.24 -15.87 -3.68
C THR A 70 -7.24 -14.71 -4.68
N LEU A 71 -7.90 -14.88 -5.82
CA LEU A 71 -8.07 -13.77 -6.77
C LEU A 71 -8.86 -12.60 -6.16
N GLU A 72 -9.76 -12.86 -5.24
CA GLU A 72 -10.46 -11.82 -4.49
C GLU A 72 -9.49 -11.01 -3.60
N ASN A 73 -8.54 -11.69 -2.97
CA ASN A 73 -7.55 -11.10 -2.05
C ASN A 73 -6.30 -10.55 -2.77
N ARG A 74 -6.25 -10.58 -4.11
CA ARG A 74 -5.12 -10.04 -4.85
C ARG A 74 -4.89 -8.56 -4.56
N TYR A 75 -3.66 -8.09 -4.68
CA TYR A 75 -3.35 -6.68 -4.56
C TYR A 75 -3.85 -5.92 -5.80
N ARG A 76 -4.81 -5.04 -5.61
CA ARG A 76 -5.33 -4.15 -6.65
C ARG A 76 -4.69 -2.79 -6.53
N TRP A 77 -3.83 -2.42 -7.46
CA TRP A 77 -3.12 -1.15 -7.39
C TRP A 77 -4.06 0.07 -7.37
N LYS A 78 -5.21 -0.01 -8.04
CA LYS A 78 -6.24 1.04 -8.06
C LYS A 78 -6.80 1.34 -6.67
N GLU A 79 -6.84 0.35 -5.78
CA GLU A 79 -7.27 0.50 -4.39
C GLU A 79 -6.17 1.07 -3.49
N SER A 80 -4.95 1.20 -4.01
CA SER A 80 -3.79 1.71 -3.28
C SER A 80 -3.41 3.15 -3.62
N VAL A 81 -4.21 3.83 -4.43
CA VAL A 81 -4.02 5.22 -4.85
C VAL A 81 -5.25 6.07 -4.50
N GLY A 82 -5.12 7.38 -4.57
CA GLY A 82 -6.14 8.31 -4.13
C GLY A 82 -6.02 8.69 -2.65
N ASP A 83 -7.09 9.22 -2.07
CA ASP A 83 -7.11 9.63 -0.67
C ASP A 83 -6.94 8.40 0.24
N ILE A 84 -6.10 8.51 1.27
CA ILE A 84 -5.79 7.40 2.20
C ILE A 84 -7.05 6.86 2.87
N LYS A 85 -8.02 7.72 3.19
CA LYS A 85 -9.29 7.30 3.82
C LYS A 85 -10.14 6.39 2.92
N ASP A 86 -9.94 6.45 1.61
CA ASP A 86 -10.69 5.67 0.62
C ASP A 86 -9.95 4.37 0.24
N ARG A 87 -8.72 4.20 0.71
CA ARG A 87 -7.91 2.99 0.46
C ARG A 87 -8.34 1.86 1.39
N ARG A 88 -8.66 0.71 0.82
CA ARG A 88 -9.11 -0.46 1.59
C ARG A 88 -7.91 -1.22 2.15
N THR A 89 -7.97 -1.56 3.45
CA THR A 89 -7.01 -2.51 4.02
C THR A 89 -7.07 -3.82 3.26
N ASN A 90 -5.93 -4.31 2.80
CA ASN A 90 -5.81 -5.59 2.15
C ASN A 90 -5.12 -6.61 3.07
N PHE A 91 -5.59 -7.85 3.03
CA PHE A 91 -4.93 -8.97 3.70
C PHE A 91 -3.92 -9.56 2.73
N ASN A 92 -2.64 -9.47 3.06
CA ASN A 92 -1.68 -10.15 2.22
C ASN A 92 -1.73 -11.67 2.45
N ARG A 93 -1.13 -12.41 1.55
CA ARG A 93 -1.07 -13.85 1.57
C ARG A 93 -0.58 -14.44 2.90
N TRP A 94 0.36 -13.79 3.54
CA TRP A 94 0.95 -14.27 4.80
C TRP A 94 0.01 -14.12 5.99
N ALA A 95 -0.87 -13.12 5.97
CA ALA A 95 -1.91 -12.96 6.97
C ALA A 95 -2.88 -14.15 6.94
N VAL A 96 -3.34 -14.52 5.75
CA VAL A 96 -4.25 -15.66 5.55
C VAL A 96 -3.62 -16.98 5.99
N HIS A 97 -2.33 -17.16 5.74
CA HIS A 97 -1.62 -18.37 6.13
C HIS A 97 -1.58 -18.59 7.65
N LEU A 98 -1.61 -17.52 8.42
CA LEU A 98 -1.58 -17.59 9.89
C LEU A 98 -2.96 -17.77 10.53
N THR A 99 -4.02 -17.73 9.75
CA THR A 99 -5.40 -17.84 10.23
C THR A 99 -5.90 -19.27 10.11
N SER A 100 -5.43 -20.18 10.96
CA SER A 100 -6.13 -21.44 11.14
C SER A 100 -7.33 -21.24 12.05
N GLU A 101 -8.43 -21.92 11.77
CA GLU A 101 -9.60 -21.96 12.66
C GLU A 101 -9.22 -22.42 14.06
N GLU A 102 -8.21 -23.29 14.17
CA GLU A 102 -7.67 -23.80 15.42
C GLU A 102 -7.08 -22.74 16.34
N ASN A 103 -6.57 -21.64 15.80
CA ASN A 103 -5.93 -20.59 16.56
C ASN A 103 -6.85 -19.37 16.84
N GLY A 104 -8.07 -19.36 16.34
CA GLY A 104 -9.04 -18.29 16.55
C GLY A 104 -8.61 -16.93 15.95
N TRP A 105 -7.68 -16.91 15.04
CA TRP A 105 -7.19 -15.70 14.39
C TRP A 105 -8.06 -15.38 13.18
N HIS A 106 -8.49 -14.14 13.08
CA HIS A 106 -9.13 -13.62 11.88
C HIS A 106 -8.13 -12.84 11.06
N THR A 107 -8.16 -13.01 9.74
CA THR A 107 -7.26 -12.34 8.79
C THR A 107 -7.22 -10.83 8.99
N GLN A 108 -8.36 -10.21 9.28
CA GLN A 108 -8.48 -8.78 9.50
C GLN A 108 -7.71 -8.24 10.71
N TYR A 109 -7.29 -9.09 11.64
CA TYR A 109 -6.52 -8.70 12.82
C TYR A 109 -5.07 -9.14 12.76
N SER A 110 -4.64 -9.71 11.64
CA SER A 110 -3.26 -10.12 11.47
C SER A 110 -2.33 -8.91 11.31
N HIS A 111 -1.14 -8.99 11.88
CA HIS A 111 -0.09 -8.00 11.71
C HIS A 111 0.51 -7.95 10.28
N TYR A 112 0.12 -8.87 9.41
CA TYR A 112 0.49 -8.87 7.98
C TYR A 112 -0.53 -8.14 7.10
N ASN A 113 -1.50 -7.43 7.67
CA ASN A 113 -2.41 -6.61 6.91
C ASN A 113 -1.67 -5.42 6.28
N GLN A 114 -2.09 -5.07 5.07
CA GLN A 114 -1.62 -3.92 4.34
C GLN A 114 -2.68 -2.82 4.44
N THR A 115 -2.35 -1.72 5.09
CA THR A 115 -3.24 -0.56 5.21
C THR A 115 -3.31 0.26 3.93
N LEU A 116 -2.39 -0.01 2.98
CA LEU A 116 -2.17 0.75 1.74
C LEU A 116 -1.86 2.24 1.97
N GLY A 117 -1.43 2.61 3.19
CA GLY A 117 -0.87 3.93 3.47
C GLY A 117 0.39 4.24 2.63
N ILE A 118 1.12 3.19 2.21
CA ILE A 118 2.10 3.22 1.12
C ILE A 118 1.54 2.34 0.01
N GLY A 119 1.13 2.97 -1.10
CA GLY A 119 0.60 2.32 -2.28
C GLY A 119 1.43 2.64 -3.52
N PHE A 120 0.84 2.45 -4.69
CA PHE A 120 1.56 2.63 -5.96
C PHE A 120 2.05 4.07 -6.16
N TYR A 121 1.28 5.07 -5.74
CA TYR A 121 1.72 6.46 -5.81
C TYR A 121 3.00 6.68 -5.00
N GLU A 122 3.02 6.23 -3.75
CA GLU A 122 4.17 6.39 -2.86
C GLU A 122 5.38 5.58 -3.34
N TYR A 123 5.18 4.43 -3.98
CA TYR A 123 6.29 3.67 -4.60
C TYR A 123 6.90 4.42 -5.79
N PHE A 124 6.09 5.02 -6.66
CA PHE A 124 6.60 5.86 -7.75
C PHE A 124 7.33 7.09 -7.21
N LEU A 125 6.74 7.77 -6.23
CA LEU A 125 7.36 8.91 -5.57
C LEU A 125 8.70 8.54 -4.91
N LEU A 126 8.77 7.39 -4.24
CA LEU A 126 10.02 6.88 -3.68
C LEU A 126 11.08 6.67 -4.75
N CYS A 127 10.72 6.04 -5.86
CA CYS A 127 11.63 5.82 -6.99
C CYS A 127 12.21 7.15 -7.51
N GLU A 128 11.37 8.15 -7.70
CA GLU A 128 11.79 9.48 -8.13
C GLU A 128 12.77 10.12 -7.15
N LEU A 129 12.43 10.13 -5.86
CA LEU A 129 13.22 10.76 -4.81
C LEU A 129 14.60 10.11 -4.58
N ILE A 130 14.70 8.79 -4.77
CA ILE A 130 15.98 8.05 -4.65
C ILE A 130 16.74 7.96 -5.98
N GLY A 131 16.13 8.36 -7.11
CA GLY A 131 16.74 8.27 -8.44
C GLY A 131 16.72 6.86 -9.04
N ALA A 132 15.80 5.99 -8.63
CA ALA A 132 15.63 4.63 -9.15
C ALA A 132 14.55 4.57 -10.22
N LYS A 133 14.65 3.60 -11.13
CA LYS A 133 13.57 3.30 -12.09
C LYS A 133 12.48 2.45 -11.40
N PRO A 134 11.19 2.78 -11.55
CA PRO A 134 10.11 1.94 -11.04
C PRO A 134 9.98 0.67 -11.88
N LEU A 135 9.80 -0.46 -11.19
CA LEU A 135 9.47 -1.75 -11.79
C LEU A 135 8.23 -2.31 -11.10
N PRO A 136 7.04 -1.77 -11.44
CA PRO A 136 5.79 -2.24 -10.86
C PRO A 136 5.46 -3.66 -11.31
N VAL A 137 4.90 -4.47 -10.39
CA VAL A 137 4.41 -5.81 -10.67
C VAL A 137 2.89 -5.80 -10.65
N LEU A 138 2.28 -6.44 -11.64
CA LEU A 138 0.83 -6.59 -11.76
C LEU A 138 0.41 -8.06 -11.76
N ASN A 139 -0.82 -8.32 -11.34
CA ASN A 139 -1.45 -9.62 -11.45
C ASN A 139 -1.87 -9.88 -12.90
N VAL A 140 -1.75 -11.11 -13.34
CA VAL A 140 -2.13 -11.57 -14.69
C VAL A 140 -3.16 -12.70 -14.63
N GLY A 141 -4.06 -12.66 -13.66
CA GLY A 141 -5.14 -13.64 -13.53
C GLY A 141 -4.82 -14.85 -12.67
N LEU A 142 -3.76 -14.78 -11.83
CA LEU A 142 -3.32 -15.90 -11.00
C LEU A 142 -3.36 -15.53 -9.51
N ALA A 143 -3.92 -16.41 -8.68
CA ALA A 143 -3.65 -16.43 -7.25
C ALA A 143 -2.32 -17.16 -6.99
N CYS A 144 -1.73 -16.96 -5.81
CA CYS A 144 -0.46 -17.57 -5.47
C CYS A 144 -0.58 -19.10 -5.37
N GLN A 145 0.12 -19.82 -6.23
CA GLN A 145 0.02 -21.26 -6.40
C GLN A 145 0.43 -22.06 -5.16
N PHE A 146 1.01 -21.43 -4.17
CA PHE A 146 1.39 -22.10 -2.93
C PHE A 146 0.17 -22.60 -2.13
N GLN A 147 -0.96 -21.89 -2.20
CA GLN A 147 -2.17 -22.21 -1.43
C GLN A 147 -3.45 -22.20 -2.26
N SER A 148 -3.39 -21.81 -3.52
CA SER A 148 -4.55 -21.68 -4.39
C SER A 148 -4.25 -22.16 -5.80
N TYR A 149 -5.30 -22.58 -6.49
CA TYR A 149 -5.30 -22.94 -7.91
C TYR A 149 -6.20 -22.01 -8.71
N GLU A 150 -6.63 -20.89 -8.11
CA GLU A 150 -7.48 -19.94 -8.80
C GLU A 150 -6.73 -19.29 -9.96
N LEU A 151 -7.36 -19.27 -11.10
CA LEU A 151 -6.84 -18.83 -12.38
C LEU A 151 -7.98 -18.26 -13.21
N VAL A 152 -7.73 -17.15 -13.89
CA VAL A 152 -8.56 -16.66 -15.00
C VAL A 152 -7.80 -16.95 -16.28
N GLU A 153 -8.37 -17.74 -17.16
CA GLU A 153 -7.77 -18.07 -18.45
C GLU A 153 -7.77 -16.85 -19.38
N MET A 154 -6.79 -16.78 -20.30
CA MET A 154 -6.63 -15.61 -21.17
C MET A 154 -7.78 -15.40 -22.17
N ASP A 155 -8.56 -16.43 -22.45
CA ASP A 155 -9.73 -16.39 -23.33
C ASP A 155 -11.04 -16.10 -22.58
N GLU A 156 -11.01 -16.03 -21.25
CA GLU A 156 -12.15 -15.63 -20.44
C GLU A 156 -12.36 -14.10 -20.48
N PRO A 157 -13.62 -13.63 -20.53
CA PRO A 157 -13.91 -12.19 -20.54
C PRO A 157 -13.33 -11.43 -19.33
N GLU A 158 -13.25 -12.09 -18.18
CA GLU A 158 -12.72 -11.57 -16.92
C GLU A 158 -11.23 -11.20 -17.04
N PHE A 159 -10.48 -11.82 -17.96
CA PHE A 159 -9.08 -11.51 -18.19
C PHE A 159 -8.86 -10.08 -18.67
N GLN A 160 -9.89 -9.47 -19.28
CA GLN A 160 -9.82 -8.08 -19.73
C GLN A 160 -9.60 -7.08 -18.59
N GLU A 161 -10.03 -7.40 -17.37
CA GLU A 161 -9.75 -6.55 -16.18
C GLU A 161 -8.24 -6.43 -15.94
N PHE A 162 -7.50 -7.53 -16.05
CA PHE A 162 -6.04 -7.52 -15.80
C PHE A 162 -5.28 -6.75 -16.89
N LEU A 163 -5.72 -6.86 -18.15
CA LEU A 163 -5.16 -6.07 -19.25
C LEU A 163 -5.45 -4.57 -19.05
N GLN A 164 -6.69 -4.24 -18.68
CA GLN A 164 -7.06 -2.85 -18.41
C GLN A 164 -6.32 -2.28 -17.22
N ASP A 165 -6.08 -3.05 -16.16
CA ASP A 165 -5.26 -2.63 -15.02
C ASP A 165 -3.84 -2.24 -15.44
N ALA A 166 -3.24 -2.94 -16.38
CA ALA A 166 -1.93 -2.61 -16.91
C ALA A 166 -1.95 -1.31 -17.74
N VAL A 167 -2.94 -1.14 -18.61
CA VAL A 167 -3.12 0.08 -19.42
C VAL A 167 -3.37 1.29 -18.51
N ASP A 168 -4.26 1.14 -17.55
CA ASP A 168 -4.59 2.20 -16.60
C ASP A 168 -3.39 2.59 -15.73
N LEU A 169 -2.51 1.65 -15.37
CA LEU A 169 -1.29 1.96 -14.64
C LEU A 169 -0.30 2.79 -15.48
N ILE A 170 -0.20 2.49 -16.77
CA ILE A 170 0.61 3.31 -17.69
C ILE A 170 0.04 4.74 -17.77
N GLU A 171 -1.27 4.87 -17.86
CA GLU A 171 -1.94 6.17 -17.83
C GLU A 171 -1.74 6.88 -16.49
N PHE A 172 -1.87 6.17 -15.36
CA PHE A 172 -1.59 6.73 -14.04
C PHE A 172 -0.17 7.28 -13.94
N ALA A 173 0.82 6.53 -14.43
CA ALA A 173 2.21 6.93 -14.33
C ALA A 173 2.61 8.06 -15.32
N ASN A 174 2.04 8.09 -16.54
CA ASN A 174 2.53 8.93 -17.63
C ASN A 174 1.43 9.79 -18.29
N GLY A 175 0.16 9.51 -18.02
CA GLY A 175 -0.96 10.24 -18.64
C GLY A 175 -1.02 11.70 -18.22
N PRO A 176 -1.62 12.58 -19.04
CA PRO A 176 -1.79 13.97 -18.69
C PRO A 176 -2.72 14.14 -17.48
N ALA A 177 -2.58 15.26 -16.78
CA ALA A 177 -3.31 15.55 -15.53
C ALA A 177 -4.84 15.61 -15.68
N ASP A 178 -5.36 15.70 -16.89
CA ASP A 178 -6.78 15.71 -17.23
C ASP A 178 -7.31 14.35 -17.73
N SER A 179 -6.45 13.35 -17.86
CA SER A 179 -6.87 11.98 -18.16
C SER A 179 -7.45 11.29 -16.93
N THR A 180 -8.11 10.15 -17.11
CA THR A 180 -8.79 9.44 -16.02
C THR A 180 -7.84 9.15 -14.85
N TRP A 181 -6.76 8.43 -15.10
CA TRP A 181 -5.82 8.04 -14.06
C TRP A 181 -4.73 9.08 -13.79
N GLY A 182 -4.34 9.87 -14.80
CA GLY A 182 -3.45 11.02 -14.60
C GLY A 182 -4.05 12.06 -13.67
N SER A 183 -5.39 12.26 -13.69
CA SER A 183 -6.07 13.17 -12.77
C SER A 183 -6.02 12.69 -11.31
N VAL A 184 -6.03 11.38 -11.08
CA VAL A 184 -5.85 10.80 -9.73
C VAL A 184 -4.45 11.13 -9.22
N ARG A 185 -3.41 10.86 -10.03
CA ARG A 185 -2.03 11.22 -9.68
C ARG A 185 -1.87 12.71 -9.41
N ALA A 186 -2.44 13.57 -10.25
CA ALA A 186 -2.38 15.03 -10.09
C ALA A 186 -3.01 15.50 -8.77
N LYS A 187 -4.17 14.94 -8.40
CA LYS A 187 -4.82 15.23 -7.10
C LYS A 187 -3.98 14.77 -5.90
N MET A 188 -3.15 13.77 -6.07
CA MET A 188 -2.20 13.30 -5.05
C MET A 188 -0.93 14.15 -4.96
N GLY A 189 -0.80 15.18 -5.80
CA GLY A 189 0.27 16.17 -5.72
C GLY A 189 1.35 16.06 -6.81
N HIS A 190 1.16 15.20 -7.80
CA HIS A 190 2.11 15.01 -8.90
C HIS A 190 1.41 15.13 -10.26
N PRO A 191 1.21 16.35 -10.79
CA PRO A 191 0.50 16.60 -12.06
C PRO A 191 1.24 16.09 -13.29
#